data_f37f164b70fb92b72d67ab994a1743ac
#
_entry.id   f37f164b70fb92b72d67ab994a1743ac
#
_cell.length_a   1.000
_cell.length_b   1.000
_cell.length_c   1.000
_cell.angle_alpha   90.00
_cell.angle_beta   90.00
_cell.angle_gamma   90.00
#
_symmetry.space_group_name_H-M   'P 1'
#
loop_
_entity.id
_entity.type
_entity.pdbx_description
1 polymer ?
#
loop_
_entity_poly.entity_id
_entity_poly.type
_entity_poly.pdbx_seq_one_letter_code
_entity_poly.pdbx_strand_id
1 'polypeptide(L)'
;YQQYVNEGCTGIINIMNITGRQWISANAVGTVVTLKSGTQLVDDGGTGTIITLDNHDGAGGQIVYSNAIGTIVTMLDGEQYVFKGGSATVVDMSGGTQIVRVSGNGMIETLNGGEQNIMGGGTGLVSTMNSGSQVISSSGTGTVDTLNGGTQTVAGGGNGTVSTMLGGTQVVSRSGKGTVNALNGGTQIVSVGGTSLATVLNSGGTVYLGSGGNISNISYSGGMQIIDNITSGYDNMTLGSGGTNVTM
;
A
#
# COMPACT_ATOMS: atom_id res chain seq x y z
N TYR A 1 3.04 -4.49 -31.87
CA TYR A 1 2.48 -5.84 -31.72
C TYR A 1 1.20 -5.78 -30.89
N GLN A 2 0.15 -6.48 -31.33
CA GLN A 2 -1.12 -6.58 -30.59
C GLN A 2 -1.55 -8.06 -30.57
N GLN A 3 -1.91 -8.55 -29.38
CA GLN A 3 -2.49 -9.87 -29.21
C GLN A 3 -3.86 -9.71 -28.52
N TYR A 4 -4.89 -10.28 -29.12
CA TYR A 4 -6.22 -10.39 -28.53
C TYR A 4 -6.42 -11.82 -28.04
N VAL A 5 -6.68 -11.98 -26.75
CA VAL A 5 -7.03 -13.26 -26.13
C VAL A 5 -8.53 -13.25 -25.91
N ASN A 6 -9.27 -13.91 -26.78
CA ASN A 6 -10.72 -13.92 -26.76
C ASN A 6 -11.26 -14.85 -25.67
N GLU A 7 -12.55 -14.73 -25.39
CA GLU A 7 -13.26 -15.51 -24.39
C GLU A 7 -12.94 -17.01 -24.47
N GLY A 8 -12.63 -17.61 -23.32
CA GLY A 8 -12.25 -19.02 -23.17
C GLY A 8 -10.89 -19.40 -23.76
N CYS A 9 -10.13 -18.45 -24.29
CA CYS A 9 -8.82 -18.71 -24.90
C CYS A 9 -7.67 -18.42 -23.92
N THR A 10 -6.51 -18.99 -24.22
CA THR A 10 -5.25 -18.69 -23.51
C THR A 10 -4.24 -18.08 -24.48
N GLY A 11 -3.61 -16.99 -24.06
CA GLY A 11 -2.57 -16.31 -24.85
C GLY A 11 -1.26 -16.14 -24.06
N ILE A 12 -0.15 -16.44 -24.68
CA ILE A 12 1.18 -16.28 -24.06
C ILE A 12 2.06 -15.39 -24.95
N ILE A 13 2.74 -14.44 -24.31
CA ILE A 13 3.81 -13.63 -24.92
C ILE A 13 5.08 -13.84 -24.11
N ASN A 14 6.15 -14.34 -24.72
CA ASN A 14 7.41 -14.56 -24.00
C ASN A 14 8.08 -13.24 -23.63
N ILE A 15 8.20 -12.31 -24.58
CA ILE A 15 8.85 -11.01 -24.34
C ILE A 15 8.05 -9.93 -25.07
N MET A 16 7.71 -8.87 -24.36
CA MET A 16 7.11 -7.66 -24.91
C MET A 16 8.09 -6.49 -24.73
N ASN A 17 8.81 -6.13 -25.80
CA ASN A 17 9.90 -5.13 -25.78
C ASN A 17 9.55 -3.81 -26.47
N ILE A 18 8.41 -3.74 -27.16
CA ILE A 18 7.99 -2.56 -27.93
C ILE A 18 6.60 -2.18 -27.45
N THR A 19 6.14 -0.98 -27.70
CA THR A 19 4.78 -0.51 -27.39
C THR A 19 3.70 -1.46 -27.92
N GLY A 20 3.65 -2.65 -27.35
CA GLY A 20 2.71 -3.72 -27.65
C GLY A 20 1.56 -3.73 -26.68
N ARG A 21 0.47 -4.43 -27.07
CA ARG A 21 -0.67 -4.65 -26.17
C ARG A 21 -1.11 -6.11 -26.22
N GLN A 22 -1.37 -6.66 -25.04
CA GLN A 22 -2.15 -7.89 -24.90
C GLN A 22 -3.51 -7.52 -24.29
N TRP A 23 -4.56 -7.80 -25.00
CA TRP A 23 -5.95 -7.63 -24.53
C TRP A 23 -6.49 -8.98 -24.11
N ILE A 24 -6.96 -9.08 -22.88
CA ILE A 24 -7.53 -10.30 -22.32
C ILE A 24 -9.00 -10.03 -22.04
N SER A 25 -9.87 -10.71 -22.80
CA SER A 25 -11.32 -10.59 -22.69
C SER A 25 -11.87 -11.41 -21.51
N ALA A 26 -13.17 -11.33 -21.31
CA ALA A 26 -13.89 -12.09 -20.30
C ALA A 26 -13.58 -13.61 -20.38
N ASN A 27 -13.34 -14.22 -19.23
CA ASN A 27 -13.01 -15.65 -19.09
C ASN A 27 -11.77 -16.12 -19.89
N ALA A 28 -10.96 -15.18 -20.38
CA ALA A 28 -9.71 -15.49 -21.06
C ALA A 28 -8.52 -15.43 -20.08
N VAL A 29 -7.44 -16.12 -20.43
CA VAL A 29 -6.21 -16.14 -19.65
C VAL A 29 -5.05 -15.65 -20.50
N GLY A 30 -4.35 -14.60 -20.07
CA GLY A 30 -3.19 -14.07 -20.77
C GLY A 30 -1.95 -14.05 -19.90
N THR A 31 -0.83 -14.46 -20.46
CA THR A 31 0.47 -14.42 -19.78
C THR A 31 1.49 -13.64 -20.61
N VAL A 32 2.21 -12.74 -19.95
CA VAL A 32 3.44 -12.13 -20.48
C VAL A 32 4.58 -12.57 -19.59
N VAL A 33 5.57 -13.27 -20.15
CA VAL A 33 6.70 -13.73 -19.34
C VAL A 33 7.60 -12.56 -18.96
N THR A 34 7.97 -11.71 -19.89
CA THR A 34 8.73 -10.48 -19.60
C THR A 34 8.10 -9.30 -20.32
N LEU A 35 7.65 -8.31 -19.57
CA LEU A 35 7.16 -7.03 -20.07
C LEU A 35 8.20 -5.96 -19.81
N LYS A 36 8.88 -5.50 -20.87
CA LYS A 36 9.85 -4.39 -20.82
C LYS A 36 9.27 -3.08 -21.33
N SER A 37 8.24 -3.17 -22.17
CA SER A 37 7.50 -2.01 -22.68
C SER A 37 6.13 -2.47 -23.19
N GLY A 38 5.12 -1.59 -23.10
CA GLY A 38 3.76 -1.88 -23.54
C GLY A 38 2.83 -2.24 -22.39
N THR A 39 1.65 -2.77 -22.71
CA THR A 39 0.57 -2.92 -21.71
C THR A 39 -0.17 -4.25 -21.87
N GLN A 40 -0.38 -4.94 -20.75
CA GLN A 40 -1.36 -6.00 -20.63
C GLN A 40 -2.67 -5.40 -20.08
N LEU A 41 -3.74 -5.48 -20.84
CA LEU A 41 -5.06 -5.05 -20.43
C LEU A 41 -5.89 -6.28 -20.09
N VAL A 42 -6.37 -6.33 -18.84
CA VAL A 42 -7.21 -7.43 -18.35
C VAL A 42 -8.62 -6.87 -18.16
N ASP A 43 -9.49 -7.25 -19.06
CA ASP A 43 -10.86 -6.74 -19.11
C ASP A 43 -11.81 -7.66 -18.33
N ASP A 44 -13.05 -7.23 -18.17
CA ASP A 44 -14.08 -7.80 -17.30
C ASP A 44 -14.08 -9.34 -17.25
N GLY A 45 -13.77 -9.89 -16.07
CA GLY A 45 -13.68 -11.34 -15.86
C GLY A 45 -12.46 -12.06 -16.44
N GLY A 46 -11.53 -11.33 -17.08
CA GLY A 46 -10.27 -11.90 -17.57
C GLY A 46 -9.24 -12.15 -16.48
N THR A 47 -8.26 -12.98 -16.77
CA THR A 47 -7.11 -13.24 -15.88
C THR A 47 -5.80 -12.96 -16.62
N GLY A 48 -5.03 -12.01 -16.10
CA GLY A 48 -3.74 -11.60 -16.67
C GLY A 48 -2.58 -11.86 -15.72
N THR A 49 -1.51 -12.45 -16.24
CA THR A 49 -0.26 -12.67 -15.47
C THR A 49 0.92 -12.05 -16.20
N ILE A 50 1.75 -11.34 -15.46
CA ILE A 50 3.08 -10.91 -15.89
C ILE A 50 4.08 -11.58 -14.93
N ILE A 51 5.01 -12.38 -15.48
CA ILE A 51 6.03 -13.02 -14.63
C ILE A 51 7.08 -11.97 -14.19
N THR A 52 7.59 -11.17 -15.12
CA THR A 52 8.53 -10.08 -14.82
C THR A 52 8.06 -8.81 -15.49
N LEU A 53 7.80 -7.79 -14.71
CA LEU A 53 7.55 -6.42 -15.16
C LEU A 53 8.83 -5.59 -14.89
N ASP A 54 9.47 -5.15 -15.97
CA ASP A 54 10.73 -4.39 -15.96
C ASP A 54 10.63 -3.26 -16.99
N ASN A 55 9.76 -2.30 -16.72
CA ASN A 55 9.40 -1.26 -17.67
C ASN A 55 10.07 0.08 -17.34
N HIS A 56 11.36 0.18 -17.66
CA HIS A 56 12.18 1.37 -17.40
C HIS A 56 11.77 2.62 -18.20
N ASP A 57 11.01 2.45 -19.29
CA ASP A 57 10.60 3.58 -20.15
C ASP A 57 9.33 4.28 -19.66
N GLY A 58 8.78 3.87 -18.51
CA GLY A 58 7.68 4.53 -17.81
C GLY A 58 6.31 4.49 -18.51
N ALA A 59 6.20 3.83 -19.65
CA ALA A 59 4.97 3.81 -20.46
C ALA A 59 4.39 2.40 -20.60
N GLY A 60 3.79 1.87 -19.53
CA GLY A 60 3.09 0.61 -19.62
C GLY A 60 3.16 -0.23 -18.36
N GLY A 61 2.49 -1.36 -18.40
CA GLY A 61 2.36 -2.25 -17.26
C GLY A 61 1.14 -3.12 -17.38
N GLN A 62 0.43 -3.34 -16.27
CA GLN A 62 -0.80 -4.11 -16.26
C GLN A 62 -1.97 -3.22 -15.84
N ILE A 63 -3.07 -3.29 -16.59
CA ILE A 63 -4.31 -2.59 -16.27
C ILE A 63 -5.40 -3.64 -16.01
N VAL A 64 -5.96 -3.63 -14.80
CA VAL A 64 -6.96 -4.58 -14.32
C VAL A 64 -8.29 -3.85 -14.15
N TYR A 65 -9.27 -4.20 -14.98
CA TYR A 65 -10.61 -3.62 -14.96
C TYR A 65 -11.58 -4.41 -14.07
N SER A 66 -12.86 -4.08 -14.16
CA SER A 66 -13.95 -4.69 -13.38
C SER A 66 -13.91 -6.22 -13.41
N ASN A 67 -14.06 -6.84 -12.25
CA ASN A 67 -14.11 -8.31 -12.08
C ASN A 67 -12.90 -9.08 -12.67
N ALA A 68 -11.88 -8.37 -13.13
CA ALA A 68 -10.67 -8.98 -13.67
C ALA A 68 -9.67 -9.30 -12.56
N ILE A 69 -8.79 -10.25 -12.85
CA ILE A 69 -7.70 -10.64 -11.95
C ILE A 69 -6.36 -10.38 -12.64
N GLY A 70 -5.52 -9.59 -12.00
CA GLY A 70 -4.17 -9.30 -12.47
C GLY A 70 -3.12 -9.81 -11.51
N THR A 71 -2.08 -10.46 -12.01
CA THR A 71 -0.94 -10.89 -11.19
C THR A 71 0.37 -10.45 -11.83
N ILE A 72 1.25 -9.87 -11.04
CA ILE A 72 2.66 -9.65 -11.39
C ILE A 72 3.49 -10.44 -10.39
N VAL A 73 4.32 -11.39 -10.88
CA VAL A 73 5.14 -12.20 -9.96
C VAL A 73 6.33 -11.39 -9.47
N THR A 74 7.07 -10.75 -10.36
CA THR A 74 8.18 -9.88 -9.99
C THR A 74 8.02 -8.52 -10.67
N MET A 75 7.97 -7.46 -9.89
CA MET A 75 7.87 -6.08 -10.37
C MET A 75 9.15 -5.33 -10.01
N LEU A 76 9.96 -5.06 -11.03
CA LEU A 76 11.22 -4.31 -10.90
C LEU A 76 11.00 -2.83 -11.15
N ASP A 77 10.09 -2.51 -12.08
CA ASP A 77 9.69 -1.16 -12.45
C ASP A 77 8.36 -1.21 -13.23
N GLY A 78 7.74 -0.04 -13.50
CA GLY A 78 6.49 0.08 -14.25
C GLY A 78 5.26 0.23 -13.35
N GLU A 79 4.08 0.07 -13.92
CA GLU A 79 2.83 0.37 -13.23
C GLU A 79 1.81 -0.78 -13.31
N GLN A 80 1.10 -1.02 -12.20
CA GLN A 80 -0.10 -1.85 -12.18
C GLN A 80 -1.29 -0.99 -11.73
N TYR A 81 -2.24 -0.77 -12.62
CA TYR A 81 -3.48 -0.07 -12.33
C TYR A 81 -4.61 -1.03 -11.99
N VAL A 82 -5.28 -0.80 -10.87
CA VAL A 82 -6.45 -1.58 -10.43
C VAL A 82 -7.65 -0.65 -10.33
N PHE A 83 -8.61 -0.87 -11.20
CA PHE A 83 -9.83 -0.07 -11.26
C PHE A 83 -11.00 -0.77 -10.56
N LYS A 84 -12.15 -0.12 -10.57
CA LYS A 84 -13.37 -0.53 -9.89
C LYS A 84 -13.67 -2.03 -10.06
N GLY A 85 -13.69 -2.75 -8.94
CA GLY A 85 -14.02 -4.18 -8.91
C GLY A 85 -12.91 -5.11 -9.39
N GLY A 86 -11.79 -4.57 -9.90
CA GLY A 86 -10.63 -5.39 -10.23
C GLY A 86 -9.87 -5.85 -8.99
N SER A 87 -9.20 -6.97 -9.09
CA SER A 87 -8.33 -7.50 -8.05
C SER A 87 -6.94 -7.77 -8.62
N ALA A 88 -5.91 -7.24 -7.96
CA ALA A 88 -4.56 -7.40 -8.47
C ALA A 88 -3.56 -7.71 -7.36
N THR A 89 -2.61 -8.58 -7.70
CA THR A 89 -1.53 -8.99 -6.80
C THR A 89 -0.16 -8.75 -7.42
N VAL A 90 0.74 -8.19 -6.65
CA VAL A 90 2.19 -8.21 -6.91
C VAL A 90 2.83 -9.12 -5.85
N VAL A 91 3.52 -10.17 -6.27
CA VAL A 91 4.13 -11.11 -5.31
C VAL A 91 5.41 -10.50 -4.74
N ASP A 92 6.33 -10.07 -5.59
CA ASP A 92 7.59 -9.44 -5.17
C ASP A 92 7.77 -8.11 -5.89
N MET A 93 7.76 -7.02 -5.14
CA MET A 93 7.87 -5.66 -5.65
C MET A 93 9.17 -5.02 -5.15
N SER A 94 10.09 -4.79 -6.06
CA SER A 94 11.37 -4.11 -5.80
C SER A 94 11.41 -2.68 -6.32
N GLY A 95 10.48 -2.32 -7.20
CA GLY A 95 10.31 -0.98 -7.76
C GLY A 95 8.96 -0.83 -8.46
N GLY A 96 8.72 0.33 -9.06
CA GLY A 96 7.47 0.66 -9.75
C GLY A 96 6.32 1.05 -8.82
N THR A 97 5.09 1.07 -9.35
CA THR A 97 3.91 1.54 -8.61
C THR A 97 2.68 0.66 -8.85
N GLN A 98 2.03 0.21 -7.77
CA GLN A 98 0.69 -0.33 -7.83
C GLN A 98 -0.32 0.76 -7.45
N ILE A 99 -1.25 1.09 -8.34
CA ILE A 99 -2.23 2.16 -8.18
C ILE A 99 -3.63 1.56 -8.06
N VAL A 100 -4.22 1.67 -6.87
CA VAL A 100 -5.54 1.10 -6.55
C VAL A 100 -6.57 2.22 -6.44
N ARG A 101 -7.58 2.18 -7.31
CA ARG A 101 -8.59 3.24 -7.43
C ARG A 101 -10.01 2.69 -7.37
N VAL A 102 -10.91 3.52 -6.90
CA VAL A 102 -12.38 3.36 -7.01
C VAL A 102 -12.85 1.93 -6.73
N SER A 103 -12.75 1.51 -5.47
CA SER A 103 -13.19 0.16 -5.05
C SER A 103 -12.43 -1.00 -5.72
N GLY A 104 -11.23 -0.77 -6.25
CA GLY A 104 -10.30 -1.82 -6.65
C GLY A 104 -9.63 -2.44 -5.43
N ASN A 105 -9.13 -3.65 -5.57
CA ASN A 105 -8.40 -4.36 -4.52
C ASN A 105 -6.98 -4.65 -5.01
N GLY A 106 -5.98 -4.12 -4.31
CA GLY A 106 -4.57 -4.35 -4.60
C GLY A 106 -3.86 -5.06 -3.46
N MET A 107 -3.08 -6.08 -3.77
CA MET A 107 -2.26 -6.79 -2.80
C MET A 107 -0.79 -6.78 -3.25
N ILE A 108 0.10 -6.58 -2.31
CA ILE A 108 1.54 -6.82 -2.48
C ILE A 108 1.96 -7.79 -1.38
N GLU A 109 2.49 -8.95 -1.75
CA GLU A 109 2.94 -9.92 -0.75
C GLU A 109 4.24 -9.46 -0.08
N THR A 110 5.24 -9.05 -0.89
CA THR A 110 6.50 -8.51 -0.38
C THR A 110 6.85 -7.20 -1.08
N LEU A 111 6.96 -6.12 -0.32
CA LEU A 111 7.38 -4.80 -0.80
C LEU A 111 8.81 -4.52 -0.32
N ASN A 112 9.76 -4.65 -1.24
CA ASN A 112 11.18 -4.38 -1.05
C ASN A 112 11.60 -3.01 -1.61
N GLY A 113 10.71 -2.34 -2.34
CA GLY A 113 10.89 -1.02 -2.94
C GLY A 113 9.66 -0.63 -3.77
N GLY A 114 9.61 0.61 -4.26
CA GLY A 114 8.47 1.12 -5.02
C GLY A 114 7.32 1.61 -4.13
N GLU A 115 6.12 1.74 -4.71
CA GLU A 115 4.99 2.36 -4.05
C GLU A 115 3.66 1.64 -4.31
N GLN A 116 2.84 1.45 -3.26
CA GLN A 116 1.42 1.17 -3.41
C GLN A 116 0.61 2.44 -3.11
N ASN A 117 -0.14 2.92 -4.08
CA ASN A 117 -0.93 4.15 -3.99
C ASN A 117 -2.43 3.83 -4.00
N ILE A 118 -3.12 4.11 -2.89
CA ILE A 118 -4.52 3.74 -2.66
C ILE A 118 -5.36 4.99 -2.53
N MET A 119 -6.34 5.16 -3.42
CA MET A 119 -7.18 6.34 -3.46
C MET A 119 -8.61 6.05 -3.91
N GLY A 120 -9.52 7.01 -3.69
CA GLY A 120 -10.89 6.94 -4.19
C GLY A 120 -11.69 5.75 -3.67
N GLY A 121 -11.49 5.34 -2.41
CA GLY A 121 -12.17 4.18 -1.83
C GLY A 121 -11.60 2.83 -2.25
N GLY A 122 -10.41 2.78 -2.86
CA GLY A 122 -9.68 1.54 -3.11
C GLY A 122 -9.21 0.89 -1.81
N THR A 123 -8.92 -0.40 -1.86
CA THR A 123 -8.39 -1.18 -0.74
C THR A 123 -7.04 -1.77 -1.12
N GLY A 124 -6.03 -1.59 -0.28
CA GLY A 124 -4.69 -2.14 -0.48
C GLY A 124 -4.18 -2.91 0.73
N LEU A 125 -3.48 -4.00 0.45
CA LEU A 125 -2.79 -4.80 1.45
C LEU A 125 -1.32 -4.95 1.05
N VAL A 126 -0.42 -4.76 2.00
CA VAL A 126 0.98 -5.18 1.90
C VAL A 126 1.21 -6.18 3.03
N SER A 127 1.52 -7.43 2.70
CA SER A 127 1.74 -8.46 3.74
C SER A 127 3.06 -8.22 4.47
N THR A 128 4.14 -7.98 3.75
CA THR A 128 5.44 -7.63 4.34
C THR A 128 6.04 -6.43 3.63
N MET A 129 6.29 -5.34 4.36
CA MET A 129 6.99 -4.16 3.87
C MET A 129 8.37 -4.09 4.49
N ASN A 130 9.40 -4.32 3.68
CA ASN A 130 10.79 -4.19 4.08
C ASN A 130 11.33 -2.79 3.76
N SER A 131 10.80 -2.16 2.71
CA SER A 131 11.20 -0.84 2.23
C SER A 131 10.09 -0.29 1.30
N GLY A 132 10.28 0.90 0.71
CA GLY A 132 9.26 1.52 -0.15
C GLY A 132 8.15 2.22 0.61
N SER A 133 6.99 2.42 -0.04
CA SER A 133 5.90 3.18 0.55
C SER A 133 4.51 2.64 0.22
N GLN A 134 3.58 2.80 1.17
CA GLN A 134 2.15 2.70 0.94
C GLN A 134 1.51 4.06 1.23
N VAL A 135 0.91 4.68 0.21
CA VAL A 135 0.27 5.99 0.30
C VAL A 135 -1.24 5.85 0.22
N ILE A 136 -1.96 6.31 1.24
CA ILE A 136 -3.40 6.16 1.37
C ILE A 136 -4.04 7.54 1.45
N SER A 137 -4.96 7.81 0.54
CA SER A 137 -5.66 9.10 0.45
C SER A 137 -7.10 8.95 -0.03
N SER A 138 -7.86 10.04 -0.01
CA SER A 138 -9.20 10.13 -0.63
C SER A 138 -10.11 8.95 -0.29
N SER A 139 -10.28 8.66 0.99
CA SER A 139 -11.09 7.55 1.52
C SER A 139 -10.57 6.14 1.16
N GLY A 140 -9.36 6.00 0.68
CA GLY A 140 -8.71 4.71 0.51
C GLY A 140 -8.48 4.00 1.85
N THR A 141 -8.39 2.68 1.82
CA THR A 141 -8.07 1.86 2.99
C THR A 141 -6.85 1.02 2.71
N GLY A 142 -5.82 1.15 3.53
CA GLY A 142 -4.57 0.42 3.38
C GLY A 142 -4.18 -0.31 4.65
N THR A 143 -3.67 -1.54 4.47
CA THR A 143 -3.13 -2.34 5.57
C THR A 143 -1.72 -2.77 5.25
N VAL A 144 -0.85 -2.73 6.24
CA VAL A 144 0.46 -3.38 6.24
C VAL A 144 0.45 -4.40 7.38
N ASP A 145 0.58 -5.69 7.09
CA ASP A 145 0.57 -6.70 8.15
C ASP A 145 1.87 -6.67 8.95
N THR A 146 3.01 -6.64 8.28
CA THR A 146 4.32 -6.50 8.94
C THR A 146 5.13 -5.38 8.29
N LEU A 147 5.42 -4.33 9.07
CA LEU A 147 6.27 -3.21 8.65
C LEU A 147 7.65 -3.36 9.30
N ASN A 148 8.62 -3.82 8.51
CA ASN A 148 10.04 -3.94 8.91
C ASN A 148 10.81 -2.64 8.62
N GLY A 149 10.43 -1.94 7.55
CA GLY A 149 11.02 -0.69 7.09
C GLY A 149 10.11 0.02 6.09
N GLY A 150 10.54 1.17 5.58
CA GLY A 150 9.72 1.98 4.66
C GLY A 150 8.67 2.83 5.37
N THR A 151 7.67 3.32 4.63
CA THR A 151 6.73 4.30 5.14
C THR A 151 5.28 4.02 4.70
N GLN A 152 4.35 3.99 5.65
CA GLN A 152 2.92 4.10 5.36
C GLN A 152 2.47 5.54 5.61
N THR A 153 1.99 6.24 4.59
CA THR A 153 1.45 7.61 4.68
C THR A 153 -0.08 7.59 4.57
N VAL A 154 -0.75 8.15 5.56
CA VAL A 154 -2.21 8.21 5.65
C VAL A 154 -2.64 9.67 5.71
N ALA A 155 -3.33 10.14 4.66
CA ALA A 155 -3.74 11.52 4.54
C ALA A 155 -5.08 11.66 3.80
N GLY A 156 -5.62 12.86 3.73
CA GLY A 156 -6.78 13.19 2.88
C GLY A 156 -8.00 12.29 3.11
N GLY A 157 -8.31 11.95 4.36
CA GLY A 157 -9.43 11.06 4.72
C GLY A 157 -9.18 9.57 4.50
N GLY A 158 -7.95 9.17 4.22
CA GLY A 158 -7.57 7.75 4.13
C GLY A 158 -7.55 7.06 5.50
N ASN A 159 -7.68 5.73 5.49
CA ASN A 159 -7.57 4.88 6.68
C ASN A 159 -6.39 3.92 6.50
N GLY A 160 -5.41 3.97 7.40
CA GLY A 160 -4.22 3.12 7.35
C GLY A 160 -4.07 2.29 8.62
N THR A 161 -3.79 1.01 8.45
CA THR A 161 -3.50 0.09 9.56
C THR A 161 -2.14 -0.55 9.37
N VAL A 162 -1.35 -0.60 10.43
CA VAL A 162 -0.18 -1.46 10.54
C VAL A 162 -0.45 -2.48 11.63
N SER A 163 -0.47 -3.76 11.29
CA SER A 163 -0.75 -4.81 12.29
C SER A 163 0.43 -5.01 13.23
N THR A 164 1.63 -5.13 12.69
CA THR A 164 2.86 -5.23 13.48
C THR A 164 3.94 -4.33 12.88
N MET A 165 4.42 -3.37 13.66
CA MET A 165 5.52 -2.49 13.27
C MET A 165 6.77 -2.90 14.02
N LEU A 166 7.78 -3.39 13.31
CA LEU A 166 9.09 -3.76 13.82
C LEU A 166 10.14 -2.69 13.50
N GLY A 167 9.87 -1.87 12.50
CA GLY A 167 10.68 -0.73 12.06
C GLY A 167 9.87 0.18 11.14
N GLY A 168 10.53 1.11 10.44
CA GLY A 168 9.89 2.03 9.51
C GLY A 168 9.03 3.10 10.18
N THR A 169 8.13 3.71 9.41
CA THR A 169 7.34 4.87 9.86
C THR A 169 5.89 4.81 9.36
N GLN A 170 4.92 5.10 10.24
CA GLN A 170 3.57 5.47 9.82
C GLN A 170 3.39 6.98 10.03
N VAL A 171 3.03 7.71 8.97
CA VAL A 171 2.74 9.15 9.02
C VAL A 171 1.25 9.38 8.84
N VAL A 172 0.60 10.03 9.80
CA VAL A 172 -0.84 10.32 9.79
C VAL A 172 -1.06 11.83 9.82
N SER A 173 -1.72 12.36 8.81
CA SER A 173 -1.94 13.80 8.66
C SER A 173 -3.21 14.12 7.87
N ARG A 174 -3.61 15.38 7.81
CA ARG A 174 -4.65 15.91 6.90
C ARG A 174 -5.93 15.06 6.87
N SER A 175 -6.58 14.87 8.00
CA SER A 175 -7.79 14.05 8.17
C SER A 175 -7.58 12.54 7.94
N GLY A 176 -6.33 12.08 7.83
CA GLY A 176 -6.01 10.65 7.81
C GLY A 176 -6.27 10.01 9.18
N LYS A 177 -6.63 8.73 9.17
CA LYS A 177 -6.80 7.92 10.37
C LYS A 177 -5.82 6.75 10.32
N GLY A 178 -4.90 6.73 11.29
CA GLY A 178 -3.87 5.70 11.41
C GLY A 178 -4.12 4.80 12.60
N THR A 179 -3.81 3.52 12.45
CA THR A 179 -3.82 2.54 13.53
C THR A 179 -2.52 1.74 13.47
N VAL A 180 -1.90 1.53 14.61
CA VAL A 180 -0.82 0.55 14.77
C VAL A 180 -1.24 -0.40 15.89
N ASN A 181 -1.49 -1.66 15.56
CA ASN A 181 -1.94 -2.61 16.58
C ASN A 181 -0.81 -2.99 17.55
N ALA A 182 0.41 -3.20 17.03
CA ALA A 182 1.60 -3.46 17.86
C ALA A 182 2.80 -2.68 17.33
N LEU A 183 3.23 -1.66 18.07
CA LEU A 183 4.41 -0.85 17.76
C LEU A 183 5.60 -1.37 18.60
N ASN A 184 6.32 -2.35 18.04
CA ASN A 184 7.46 -2.99 18.69
C ASN A 184 8.79 -2.31 18.37
N GLY A 185 8.82 -1.53 17.29
CA GLY A 185 9.93 -0.71 16.82
C GLY A 185 9.43 0.29 15.77
N GLY A 186 10.30 1.22 15.33
CA GLY A 186 9.91 2.26 14.39
C GLY A 186 9.10 3.39 15.01
N THR A 187 8.45 4.21 14.19
CA THR A 187 7.84 5.45 14.63
C THR A 187 6.46 5.67 14.01
N GLN A 188 5.47 6.01 14.83
CA GLN A 188 4.22 6.58 14.37
C GLN A 188 4.27 8.10 14.56
N ILE A 189 4.05 8.87 13.48
CA ILE A 189 4.01 10.34 13.49
C ILE A 189 2.58 10.77 13.21
N VAL A 190 1.98 11.51 14.13
CA VAL A 190 0.64 12.09 13.98
C VAL A 190 0.77 13.60 13.98
N SER A 191 0.41 14.24 12.88
CA SER A 191 0.54 15.69 12.70
C SER A 191 -0.73 16.31 12.15
N VAL A 192 -0.72 17.57 11.89
CA VAL A 192 -1.84 18.46 11.52
C VAL A 192 -3.05 17.73 10.91
N GLY A 193 -4.14 17.64 11.68
CA GLY A 193 -5.40 17.02 11.27
C GLY A 193 -5.38 15.49 11.18
N GLY A 194 -4.27 14.84 11.50
CA GLY A 194 -4.20 13.39 11.59
C GLY A 194 -4.77 12.86 12.91
N THR A 195 -5.30 11.66 12.90
CA THR A 195 -5.81 10.98 14.09
C THR A 195 -5.23 9.57 14.18
N SER A 196 -4.61 9.25 15.31
CA SER A 196 -4.26 7.87 15.68
C SER A 196 -5.39 7.27 16.53
N LEU A 197 -5.94 6.13 16.10
CA LEU A 197 -7.11 5.53 16.72
C LEU A 197 -6.78 4.53 17.83
N ALA A 198 -5.75 3.71 17.64
CA ALA A 198 -5.33 2.71 18.62
C ALA A 198 -3.86 2.35 18.36
N THR A 199 -3.07 2.33 19.40
CA THR A 199 -1.67 1.94 19.31
C THR A 199 -1.29 1.23 20.59
N VAL A 200 -0.79 0.00 20.48
CA VAL A 200 -0.10 -0.67 21.57
C VAL A 200 1.38 -0.36 21.40
N LEU A 201 1.89 0.49 22.27
CA LEU A 201 3.27 0.96 22.24
C LEU A 201 4.14 0.07 23.15
N ASN A 202 4.95 -0.75 22.52
CA ASN A 202 5.88 -1.66 23.19
C ASN A 202 7.29 -1.06 23.26
N SER A 203 8.18 -1.73 24.00
CA SER A 203 9.59 -1.33 24.11
C SER A 203 10.26 -1.27 22.71
N GLY A 204 10.85 -0.13 22.37
CA GLY A 204 11.48 0.13 21.06
C GLY A 204 10.62 0.92 20.08
N GLY A 205 9.32 1.03 20.29
CA GLY A 205 8.45 1.88 19.50
C GLY A 205 8.44 3.33 19.97
N THR A 206 8.19 4.25 19.04
CA THR A 206 8.07 5.69 19.33
C THR A 206 6.79 6.23 18.72
N VAL A 207 6.03 7.02 19.47
CA VAL A 207 4.91 7.81 18.94
C VAL A 207 5.27 9.29 19.07
N TYR A 208 5.28 9.99 17.94
CA TYR A 208 5.49 11.42 17.87
C TYR A 208 4.16 12.12 17.55
N LEU A 209 3.73 12.99 18.45
CA LEU A 209 2.55 13.84 18.26
C LEU A 209 2.99 15.28 17.98
N GLY A 210 2.89 15.67 16.71
CA GLY A 210 3.13 17.05 16.29
C GLY A 210 1.89 17.93 16.43
N SER A 211 2.10 19.24 16.27
CA SER A 211 1.05 20.24 16.36
C SER A 211 -0.19 19.91 15.51
N GLY A 212 -1.38 19.99 16.10
CA GLY A 212 -2.65 19.71 15.43
C GLY A 212 -2.93 18.24 15.10
N GLY A 213 -2.11 17.31 15.58
CA GLY A 213 -2.41 15.89 15.58
C GLY A 213 -3.32 15.50 16.74
N ASN A 214 -4.02 14.38 16.62
CA ASN A 214 -4.86 13.83 17.67
C ASN A 214 -4.53 12.35 17.88
N ILE A 215 -4.40 11.94 19.14
CA ILE A 215 -4.18 10.54 19.52
C ILE A 215 -5.27 10.12 20.47
N SER A 216 -5.94 9.01 20.16
CA SER A 216 -6.89 8.36 21.06
C SER A 216 -6.46 6.93 21.33
N ASN A 217 -6.58 6.48 22.59
CA ASN A 217 -6.36 5.09 23.01
C ASN A 217 -4.93 4.55 22.80
N ILE A 218 -3.90 5.19 23.33
CA ILE A 218 -2.58 4.58 23.46
C ILE A 218 -2.50 3.68 24.70
N SER A 219 -2.10 2.44 24.51
CA SER A 219 -1.74 1.49 25.56
C SER A 219 -0.22 1.32 25.62
N TYR A 220 0.36 1.50 26.77
CA TYR A 220 1.82 1.44 26.97
C TYR A 220 2.26 0.12 27.56
N SER A 221 3.32 -0.45 26.98
CA SER A 221 4.03 -1.60 27.50
C SER A 221 5.56 -1.43 27.39
N GLY A 222 6.05 -0.17 27.50
CA GLY A 222 7.48 0.14 27.55
C GLY A 222 8.07 0.95 26.40
N GLY A 223 7.27 1.58 25.56
CA GLY A 223 7.76 2.47 24.49
C GLY A 223 7.92 3.93 24.91
N MET A 224 8.25 4.80 23.96
CA MET A 224 8.46 6.23 24.16
C MET A 224 7.42 7.05 23.41
N GLN A 225 6.81 8.04 24.06
CA GLN A 225 5.98 9.04 23.42
C GLN A 225 6.66 10.41 23.46
N ILE A 226 6.71 11.07 22.32
CA ILE A 226 7.20 12.44 22.17
C ILE A 226 6.03 13.32 21.75
N ILE A 227 5.81 14.41 22.48
CA ILE A 227 4.76 15.35 22.19
C ILE A 227 5.41 16.72 21.97
N ASP A 228 5.27 17.24 20.74
CA ASP A 228 5.81 18.54 20.35
C ASP A 228 4.66 19.53 20.18
N ASN A 229 4.77 20.68 20.87
CA ASN A 229 3.94 21.88 20.73
C ASN A 229 2.42 21.66 20.81
N ILE A 230 1.94 21.34 22.00
CA ILE A 230 0.52 21.10 22.29
C ILE A 230 -0.25 22.42 22.34
N THR A 231 -1.16 22.64 21.39
CA THR A 231 -2.08 23.79 21.44
C THR A 231 -3.50 23.40 21.85
N SER A 232 -3.95 22.15 21.81
CA SER A 232 -5.25 21.72 22.42
C SER A 232 -5.57 20.25 22.19
N GLY A 233 -6.19 19.63 23.21
CA GLY A 233 -7.07 18.47 23.10
C GLY A 233 -6.40 17.10 23.22
N TYR A 234 -6.26 16.60 24.45
CA TYR A 234 -6.07 15.16 24.71
C TYR A 234 -7.38 14.55 25.11
N ASP A 235 -7.93 13.68 24.28
CA ASP A 235 -8.98 12.75 24.70
C ASP A 235 -8.35 11.38 24.94
N ASN A 236 -8.32 10.96 26.21
CA ASN A 236 -8.02 9.60 26.70
C ASN A 236 -6.62 9.06 26.46
N MET A 237 -5.64 9.63 27.11
CA MET A 237 -4.33 8.99 27.26
C MET A 237 -4.35 8.09 28.51
N THR A 238 -4.29 6.79 28.32
CA THR A 238 -4.10 5.83 29.43
C THR A 238 -2.62 5.45 29.49
N LEU A 239 -1.94 5.88 30.53
CA LEU A 239 -0.54 5.51 30.78
C LEU A 239 -0.47 4.15 31.47
N GLY A 240 0.02 3.12 30.79
CA GLY A 240 0.43 1.86 31.42
C GLY A 240 1.75 2.04 32.19
N SER A 241 2.05 1.15 33.12
CA SER A 241 3.27 1.18 33.90
C SER A 241 4.52 0.95 33.04
N GLY A 242 5.42 1.93 32.97
CA GLY A 242 6.74 1.82 32.31
C GLY A 242 6.99 2.70 31.09
N GLY A 243 6.07 3.57 30.70
CA GLY A 243 6.28 4.53 29.62
C GLY A 243 7.02 5.79 30.08
N THR A 244 7.92 6.33 29.24
CA THR A 244 8.55 7.63 29.45
C THR A 244 7.86 8.66 28.57
N ASN A 245 7.26 9.69 29.18
CA ASN A 245 6.73 10.83 28.47
C ASN A 245 7.78 11.93 28.42
N VAL A 246 8.06 12.44 27.23
CA VAL A 246 8.87 13.65 27.05
C VAL A 246 7.95 14.69 26.40
N THR A 247 7.66 15.76 27.14
CA THR A 247 6.96 16.95 26.63
C THR A 247 8.01 18.01 26.39
N MET A 248 8.10 18.55 25.19
CA MET A 248 8.95 19.68 24.84
C MET A 248 8.12 20.89 24.46
#